data_3cc8332a4d95ee0bb0efca953a434f4a
#
_entry.id   3cc8332a4d95ee0bb0efca953a434f4a
#
_cell.length_a   1.000
_cell.length_b   1.000
_cell.length_c   1.000
_cell.angle_alpha   90.00
_cell.angle_beta   90.00
_cell.angle_gamma   90.00
#
_symmetry.space_group_name_H-M   'P 1'
#
loop_
_entity.id
_entity.type
_entity.pdbx_description
1 polymer ?
#
loop_
_entity_poly.entity_id
_entity_poly.type
_entity_poly.pdbx_seq_one_letter_code
_entity_poly.pdbx_strand_id
1 'polypeptide(L)'
;MDILFTNATILPMTAAGDEPKTFMGAVGVAGNRIALVTASGSEADAFRTCNPGVRVIDCTGRLLMPGLVNTHCHAAMTLQRSYADDIALMEWLNDYIWPFEARQTADDVALGM
;
A
#
# COMPACT_ATOMS: atom_id res chain seq x y z
N MET A 1 8.40 -13.56 8.74
CA MET A 1 8.26 -14.61 7.70
C MET A 1 8.86 -14.06 6.43
N ASP A 2 9.79 -14.79 5.81
CA ASP A 2 10.48 -14.33 4.62
C ASP A 2 9.73 -14.80 3.36
N ILE A 3 9.71 -13.95 2.35
CA ILE A 3 8.97 -14.20 1.11
C ILE A 3 9.88 -13.88 -0.08
N LEU A 4 9.88 -14.72 -1.10
CA LEU A 4 10.50 -14.46 -2.39
C LEU A 4 9.44 -14.50 -3.49
N PHE A 5 9.17 -13.35 -4.07
CA PHE A 5 8.34 -13.22 -5.28
C PHE A 5 9.23 -13.42 -6.50
N THR A 6 8.85 -14.36 -7.40
CA THR A 6 9.62 -14.69 -8.60
C THR A 6 8.80 -14.45 -9.86
N ASN A 7 9.46 -14.29 -10.99
CA ASN A 7 8.85 -14.15 -12.32
C ASN A 7 7.86 -12.96 -12.43
N ALA A 8 8.04 -11.92 -11.60
CA ALA A 8 7.18 -10.74 -11.62
C ALA A 8 7.62 -9.74 -12.70
N THR A 9 6.66 -9.02 -13.27
CA THR A 9 6.93 -7.72 -13.88
C THR A 9 7.02 -6.72 -12.74
N ILE A 10 8.21 -6.16 -12.49
CA ILE A 10 8.47 -5.26 -11.34
C ILE A 10 8.42 -3.81 -11.80
N LEU A 11 7.67 -2.97 -11.07
CA LEU A 11 7.64 -1.52 -11.19
C LEU A 11 8.19 -0.92 -9.88
N PRO A 12 9.49 -0.58 -9.81
CA PRO A 12 10.13 -0.26 -8.53
C PRO A 12 9.81 1.14 -7.99
N MET A 13 9.33 2.07 -8.80
CA MET A 13 9.00 3.46 -8.40
C MET A 13 10.14 4.19 -7.66
N THR A 14 11.40 3.96 -8.08
CA THR A 14 12.60 4.38 -7.33
C THR A 14 13.14 5.76 -7.71
N ALA A 15 12.68 6.35 -8.81
CA ALA A 15 13.18 7.65 -9.27
C ALA A 15 12.08 8.69 -9.34
N ALA A 16 12.32 9.85 -8.71
CA ALA A 16 11.51 11.04 -8.92
C ALA A 16 11.96 11.72 -10.23
N GLY A 17 11.07 11.77 -11.21
CA GLY A 17 11.30 12.52 -12.47
C GLY A 17 11.61 11.67 -13.70
N ASP A 18 11.93 10.38 -13.56
CA ASP A 18 12.07 9.46 -14.67
C ASP A 18 10.76 8.74 -14.97
N GLU A 19 10.54 8.40 -16.24
CA GLU A 19 9.46 7.49 -16.58
C GLU A 19 9.67 6.13 -15.88
N PRO A 20 8.65 5.60 -15.18
CA PRO A 20 8.77 4.35 -14.47
C PRO A 20 9.03 3.20 -15.44
N LYS A 21 10.19 2.55 -15.31
CA LYS A 21 10.58 1.42 -16.14
C LYS A 21 10.29 0.12 -15.43
N THR A 22 9.58 -0.78 -16.11
CA THR A 22 9.36 -2.13 -15.63
C THR A 22 10.45 -3.08 -16.10
N PHE A 23 10.71 -4.13 -15.32
CA PHE A 23 11.57 -5.23 -15.71
C PHE A 23 11.04 -6.56 -15.14
N MET A 24 11.44 -7.65 -15.75
CA MET A 24 11.15 -9.00 -15.22
C MET A 24 12.17 -9.36 -14.14
N GLY A 25 11.71 -9.89 -13.01
CA GLY A 25 12.65 -10.22 -11.95
C GLY A 25 12.01 -10.82 -10.70
N ALA A 26 12.72 -10.64 -9.58
CA ALA A 26 12.34 -11.14 -8.27
C ALA A 26 12.46 -10.07 -7.19
N VAL A 27 11.63 -10.19 -6.15
CA VAL A 27 11.69 -9.39 -4.93
C VAL A 27 11.74 -10.31 -3.73
N GLY A 28 12.77 -10.16 -2.91
CA GLY A 28 12.93 -10.85 -1.63
C GLY A 28 12.58 -9.94 -0.46
N VAL A 29 11.75 -10.45 0.44
CA VAL A 29 11.38 -9.79 1.69
C VAL A 29 11.94 -10.61 2.85
N ALA A 30 12.70 -9.97 3.73
CA ALA A 30 13.19 -10.54 4.98
C ALA A 30 12.56 -9.78 6.15
N GLY A 31 11.78 -10.50 6.97
CA GLY A 31 11.02 -9.89 8.06
C GLY A 31 10.02 -8.86 7.54
N ASN A 32 10.30 -7.57 7.78
CA ASN A 32 9.46 -6.44 7.38
C ASN A 32 10.18 -5.50 6.37
N ARG A 33 11.25 -5.98 5.73
CA ARG A 33 12.06 -5.19 4.80
C ARG A 33 12.18 -5.86 3.44
N ILE A 34 12.18 -5.05 2.39
CA ILE A 34 12.61 -5.49 1.06
C ILE A 34 14.13 -5.63 1.12
N ALA A 35 14.63 -6.86 0.97
CA ALA A 35 16.05 -7.20 1.06
C ALA A 35 16.67 -7.42 -0.32
N LEU A 36 15.88 -7.72 -1.33
CA LEU A 36 16.32 -7.97 -2.70
C LEU A 36 15.32 -7.41 -3.70
N VAL A 37 15.80 -6.71 -4.72
CA VAL A 37 15.06 -6.39 -5.96
C VAL A 37 16.02 -6.63 -7.10
N THR A 38 15.75 -7.62 -7.96
CA THR A 38 16.72 -8.05 -8.97
C THR A 38 16.05 -8.56 -10.25
N ALA A 39 16.74 -8.37 -11.38
CA ALA A 39 16.45 -9.05 -12.63
C ALA A 39 17.25 -10.36 -12.79
N SER A 40 18.17 -10.64 -11.87
CA SER A 40 19.07 -11.82 -11.95
C SER A 40 18.45 -13.03 -11.25
N GLY A 41 18.28 -14.12 -12.01
CA GLY A 41 17.82 -15.39 -11.46
C GLY A 41 18.81 -15.96 -10.44
N SER A 42 20.13 -15.81 -10.66
CA SER A 42 21.16 -16.29 -9.73
C SER A 42 21.13 -15.57 -8.36
N GLU A 43 20.82 -14.29 -8.33
CA GLU A 43 20.64 -13.55 -7.07
C GLU A 43 19.37 -13.98 -6.34
N ALA A 44 18.29 -14.25 -7.07
CA ALA A 44 17.06 -14.80 -6.49
C ALA A 44 17.31 -16.20 -5.87
N ASP A 45 18.04 -17.05 -6.56
CA ASP A 45 18.43 -18.38 -6.06
C ASP A 45 19.37 -18.28 -4.84
N ALA A 46 20.31 -17.34 -4.84
CA ALA A 46 21.17 -17.07 -3.70
C ALA A 46 20.33 -16.60 -2.49
N PHE A 47 19.39 -15.70 -2.68
CA PHE A 47 18.48 -15.26 -1.63
C PHE A 47 17.70 -16.44 -1.03
N ARG A 48 17.16 -17.32 -1.88
CA ARG A 48 16.45 -18.53 -1.47
C ARG A 48 17.33 -19.47 -0.64
N THR A 49 18.60 -19.63 -1.06
CA THR A 49 19.56 -20.50 -0.38
C THR A 49 19.95 -19.94 1.00
N CYS A 50 20.15 -18.61 1.08
CA CYS A 50 20.50 -17.93 2.33
C CYS A 50 19.34 -17.80 3.32
N ASN A 51 18.08 -18.01 2.88
CA ASN A 51 16.90 -17.90 3.73
C ASN A 51 16.12 -19.23 3.73
N PRO A 52 16.60 -20.25 4.48
CA PRO A 52 15.93 -21.53 4.57
C PRO A 52 14.51 -21.37 5.12
N GLY A 53 13.50 -21.89 4.39
CA GLY A 53 12.10 -21.74 4.77
C GLY A 53 11.42 -20.49 4.20
N VAL A 54 12.09 -19.71 3.32
CA VAL A 54 11.45 -18.62 2.58
C VAL A 54 10.26 -19.15 1.77
N ARG A 55 9.14 -18.47 1.88
CA ARG A 55 7.96 -18.78 1.06
C ARG A 55 8.17 -18.22 -0.35
N VAL A 56 8.21 -19.08 -1.35
CA VAL A 56 8.31 -18.67 -2.75
C VAL A 56 6.91 -18.50 -3.33
N ILE A 57 6.68 -17.37 -4.02
CA ILE A 57 5.43 -17.05 -4.73
C ILE A 57 5.77 -16.76 -6.18
N ASP A 58 5.24 -17.58 -7.07
CA ASP A 58 5.34 -17.35 -8.52
C ASP A 58 4.36 -16.24 -8.92
N CYS A 59 4.90 -15.19 -9.52
CA CYS A 59 4.18 -14.00 -9.98
C CYS A 59 4.15 -13.91 -11.52
N THR A 60 4.26 -15.02 -12.22
CA THR A 60 4.17 -15.04 -13.69
C THR A 60 2.88 -14.34 -14.15
N GLY A 61 3.02 -13.38 -15.07
CA GLY A 61 1.92 -12.58 -15.62
C GLY A 61 1.34 -11.54 -14.66
N ARG A 62 2.00 -11.27 -13.51
CA ARG A 62 1.56 -10.28 -12.51
C ARG A 62 2.53 -9.10 -12.43
N LEU A 63 1.97 -7.94 -12.15
CA LEU A 63 2.71 -6.73 -11.80
C LEU A 63 2.96 -6.69 -10.29
N LEU A 64 4.22 -6.49 -9.90
CA LEU A 64 4.63 -6.24 -8.53
C LEU A 64 5.12 -4.80 -8.41
N MET A 65 4.49 -4.02 -7.54
CA MET A 65 4.79 -2.61 -7.31
C MET A 65 4.63 -2.26 -5.83
N PRO A 66 5.21 -1.13 -5.36
CA PRO A 66 4.92 -0.62 -4.03
C PRO A 66 3.42 -0.43 -3.80
N GLY A 67 2.98 -0.66 -2.56
CA GLY A 67 1.59 -0.40 -2.19
C GLY A 67 1.21 1.06 -2.40
N LEU A 68 -0.03 1.30 -2.80
CA LEU A 68 -0.55 2.65 -2.95
C LEU A 68 -0.64 3.34 -1.59
N VAL A 69 -0.21 4.60 -1.53
CA VAL A 69 -0.33 5.45 -0.35
C VAL A 69 -1.38 6.51 -0.62
N ASN A 70 -2.49 6.46 0.10
CA ASN A 70 -3.50 7.51 0.06
C ASN A 70 -3.22 8.51 1.20
N THR A 71 -2.84 9.72 0.82
CA THR A 71 -2.52 10.78 1.79
C THR A 71 -3.70 11.73 2.06
N HIS A 72 -4.82 11.55 1.36
CA HIS A 72 -6.05 12.33 1.55
C HIS A 72 -7.25 11.44 1.30
N CYS A 73 -8.07 11.20 2.34
CA CYS A 73 -9.21 10.30 2.26
C CYS A 73 -10.35 10.78 3.16
N HIS A 74 -11.58 10.68 2.64
CA HIS A 74 -12.83 10.95 3.37
C HIS A 74 -13.69 9.68 3.53
N ALA A 75 -13.09 8.51 3.42
CA ALA A 75 -13.83 7.24 3.44
C ALA A 75 -14.70 7.06 4.69
N ALA A 76 -14.18 7.41 5.87
CA ALA A 76 -14.92 7.32 7.13
C ALA A 76 -16.10 8.32 7.25
N MET A 77 -16.18 9.32 6.34
CA MET A 77 -17.22 10.36 6.37
C MET A 77 -18.53 9.93 5.69
N THR A 78 -18.65 8.71 5.19
CA THR A 78 -19.88 8.27 4.52
C THR A 78 -21.11 8.29 5.44
N LEU A 79 -20.91 8.11 6.76
CA LEU A 79 -21.96 8.25 7.77
C LEU A 79 -22.43 9.70 7.97
N GLN A 80 -21.68 10.68 7.44
CA GLN A 80 -21.98 12.11 7.54
C GLN A 80 -22.60 12.66 6.26
N ARG A 81 -23.00 11.78 5.33
CA ARG A 81 -23.61 12.21 4.06
C ARG A 81 -24.82 13.10 4.32
N SER A 82 -24.85 14.27 3.66
CA SER A 82 -25.89 15.30 3.80
C SER A 82 -26.05 15.85 5.22
N TYR A 83 -25.01 15.72 6.05
CA TYR A 83 -24.99 16.30 7.37
C TYR A 83 -24.46 17.73 7.30
N ALA A 84 -25.31 18.69 7.63
CA ALA A 84 -25.00 20.12 7.64
C ALA A 84 -24.58 20.67 6.25
N ASP A 85 -25.45 20.48 5.25
CA ASP A 85 -25.25 21.05 3.91
C ASP A 85 -25.48 22.57 3.91
N ASP A 86 -24.93 23.27 2.89
CA ASP A 86 -25.10 24.71 2.62
C ASP A 86 -24.60 25.66 3.74
N ILE A 87 -23.54 25.28 4.42
CA ILE A 87 -22.91 26.04 5.53
C ILE A 87 -21.51 26.49 5.11
N ALA A 88 -21.05 27.64 5.62
CA ALA A 88 -19.67 28.10 5.41
C ALA A 88 -18.66 27.10 5.96
N LEU A 89 -17.52 26.90 5.24
CA LEU A 89 -16.55 25.85 5.53
C LEU A 89 -16.10 25.82 7.02
N MET A 90 -15.77 26.96 7.58
CA MET A 90 -15.25 27.00 8.97
C MET A 90 -16.34 26.71 10.01
N GLU A 91 -17.57 27.15 9.78
CA GLU A 91 -18.72 26.80 10.60
C GLU A 91 -19.03 25.30 10.48
N TRP A 92 -19.05 24.77 9.24
CA TRP A 92 -19.22 23.34 8.98
C TRP A 92 -18.19 22.48 9.71
N LEU A 93 -16.93 22.86 9.67
CA LEU A 93 -15.87 22.12 10.37
C LEU A 93 -16.01 22.19 11.90
N ASN A 94 -16.12 23.42 12.45
CA ASN A 94 -16.05 23.63 13.89
C ASN A 94 -17.31 23.15 14.64
N ASP A 95 -18.48 23.38 14.05
CA ASP A 95 -19.74 23.21 14.78
C ASP A 95 -20.39 21.84 14.46
N TYR A 96 -20.02 21.20 13.35
CA TYR A 96 -20.63 19.94 12.92
C TYR A 96 -19.62 18.81 12.76
N ILE A 97 -18.62 18.95 11.91
CA ILE A 97 -17.77 17.82 11.53
C ILE A 97 -16.83 17.39 12.64
N TRP A 98 -16.02 18.28 13.18
CA TRP A 98 -15.08 17.92 14.24
C TRP A 98 -15.77 17.42 15.51
N PRO A 99 -16.89 18.02 15.98
CA PRO A 99 -17.65 17.44 17.08
C PRO A 99 -18.24 16.07 16.79
N PHE A 100 -18.63 15.79 15.53
CA PHE A 100 -19.10 14.47 15.12
C PHE A 100 -17.93 13.46 15.12
N GLU A 101 -16.84 13.78 14.46
CA GLU A 101 -15.65 12.91 14.38
C GLU A 101 -15.06 12.58 15.76
N ALA A 102 -15.07 13.55 16.68
CA ALA A 102 -14.60 13.34 18.05
C ALA A 102 -15.41 12.30 18.85
N ARG A 103 -16.59 11.94 18.37
CA ARG A 103 -17.47 10.93 18.99
C ARG A 103 -17.48 9.60 18.27
N GLN A 104 -16.87 9.53 17.08
CA GLN A 104 -16.82 8.29 16.30
C GLN A 104 -15.97 7.24 17.02
N THR A 105 -16.47 6.03 17.02
CA THR A 105 -15.75 4.84 17.48
C THR A 105 -15.00 4.18 16.32
N ALA A 106 -14.11 3.24 16.62
CA ALA A 106 -13.45 2.44 15.59
C ALA A 106 -14.46 1.66 14.71
N ASP A 107 -15.56 1.21 15.31
CA ASP A 107 -16.62 0.50 14.58
C ASP A 107 -17.37 1.43 13.64
N ASP A 108 -17.65 2.67 14.03
CA ASP A 108 -18.27 3.68 13.16
C ASP A 108 -17.38 3.98 11.96
N VAL A 109 -16.08 4.14 12.18
CA VAL A 109 -15.10 4.35 11.09
C VAL A 109 -15.09 3.16 10.15
N ALA A 110 -15.08 1.93 10.66
CA ALA A 110 -15.10 0.72 9.85
C ALA A 110 -16.38 0.57 9.03
N LEU A 111 -17.52 0.98 9.59
CA LEU A 111 -18.81 0.98 8.87
C LEU A 111 -18.88 2.08 7.81
N GLY A 112 -18.18 3.20 8.01
CA GLY A 112 -18.16 4.34 7.11
C GLY A 112 -17.18 4.18 5.93
N MET A 113 -16.38 3.12 5.91
CA MET A 113 -15.44 2.81 4.85
C MET A 113 -16.03 1.86 3.81
#